data_6d8e5942f0091fa9e6503e07b4da5adb
#
_entry.id   6d8e5942f0091fa9e6503e07b4da5adb
#
_cell.length_a   1.000
_cell.length_b   1.000
_cell.length_c   1.000
_cell.angle_alpha   90.00
_cell.angle_beta   90.00
_cell.angle_gamma   90.00
#
_symmetry.space_group_name_H-M   'P 1'
#
loop_
_entity.id
_entity.type
_entity.pdbx_description
1 polymer ?
#
loop_
_entity_poly.entity_id
_entity_poly.type
_entity_poly.pdbx_seq_one_letter_code
_entity_poly.pdbx_strand_id
1 'polypeptide(L)'
;MTRARTTFSPKTLKKLAAYLVTIAFVITILPIRTLAWGADGHKITARIAYALLNPRAKKNVDILLQGRTIAQVSTWPDDLKKPWIGFDPDPKCVVPAVPGCNPNYRPETALWHFVDIPVESDGHFSKDADYCRSTRQGDCIVLAIDDFVVMLKQSTEQPFSDHKFDKQRQYHDALGFLVHFLGDLHQPLHCAERNKDGGGNSVKVTWPGGPETNLHSVWDGELVKRNINKMPVAKRNDTDYAAWVVQNLSVAEKDYATLKSQSINPGTEENVIAWAESSHTLARNVAYSKPEQPGTTNLDQAYFDAAVPEVQKQLRLGGVRLARILNEIFDREIP
;
A
#
# COMPACT_ATOMS: atom_id res chain seq x y z
N MET A 1 -5.67 -5.34 -67.48
CA MET A 1 -5.44 -5.59 -66.05
C MET A 1 -6.78 -5.54 -65.30
N THR A 2 -7.37 -6.71 -65.09
CA THR A 2 -8.69 -6.90 -64.49
C THR A 2 -8.51 -7.15 -62.99
N ARG A 3 -8.98 -6.21 -62.17
CA ARG A 3 -9.01 -6.34 -60.72
C ARG A 3 -10.14 -7.31 -60.30
N ALA A 4 -9.79 -8.46 -59.77
CA ALA A 4 -10.75 -9.39 -59.16
C ALA A 4 -11.30 -8.78 -57.86
N ARG A 5 -12.61 -8.53 -57.81
CA ARG A 5 -13.34 -8.21 -56.57
C ARG A 5 -13.71 -9.53 -55.88
N THR A 6 -13.06 -9.80 -54.76
CA THR A 6 -13.45 -10.88 -53.84
C THR A 6 -14.70 -10.47 -53.05
N THR A 7 -15.85 -11.02 -53.43
CA THR A 7 -17.10 -10.87 -52.68
C THR A 7 -17.22 -12.02 -51.67
N PHE A 8 -17.24 -11.70 -50.38
CA PHE A 8 -17.49 -12.72 -49.35
C PHE A 8 -18.99 -13.07 -49.28
N SER A 9 -19.28 -14.36 -49.12
CA SER A 9 -20.64 -14.86 -48.99
C SER A 9 -21.33 -14.32 -47.70
N PRO A 10 -22.66 -14.08 -47.73
CA PRO A 10 -23.42 -13.62 -46.56
C PRO A 10 -23.28 -14.54 -45.32
N LYS A 11 -23.00 -15.82 -45.52
CA LYS A 11 -22.75 -16.79 -44.45
C LYS A 11 -21.38 -16.60 -43.79
N THR A 12 -20.37 -16.13 -44.53
CA THR A 12 -19.03 -15.82 -44.04
C THR A 12 -19.03 -14.52 -43.24
N LEU A 13 -19.77 -13.51 -43.68
CA LEU A 13 -19.95 -12.26 -42.94
C LEU A 13 -20.70 -12.47 -41.63
N LYS A 14 -21.72 -13.33 -41.57
CA LYS A 14 -22.42 -13.64 -40.31
C LYS A 14 -21.54 -14.40 -39.32
N LYS A 15 -20.64 -15.28 -39.78
CA LYS A 15 -19.66 -15.96 -38.91
C LYS A 15 -18.58 -15.01 -38.40
N LEU A 16 -18.10 -14.07 -39.24
CA LEU A 16 -17.16 -13.03 -38.81
C LEU A 16 -17.79 -12.06 -37.78
N ALA A 17 -19.04 -11.64 -37.99
CA ALA A 17 -19.77 -10.81 -37.08
C ALA A 17 -20.04 -11.54 -35.74
N ALA A 18 -20.36 -12.82 -35.74
CA ALA A 18 -20.52 -13.63 -34.55
C ALA A 18 -19.18 -13.79 -33.78
N TYR A 19 -18.06 -13.95 -34.48
CA TYR A 19 -16.72 -14.00 -33.85
C TYR A 19 -16.31 -12.65 -33.24
N LEU A 20 -16.60 -11.53 -33.90
CA LEU A 20 -16.32 -10.18 -33.38
C LEU A 20 -17.20 -9.86 -32.17
N VAL A 21 -18.45 -10.31 -32.14
CA VAL A 21 -19.34 -10.14 -30.96
C VAL A 21 -18.90 -11.02 -29.80
N THR A 22 -18.35 -12.22 -30.07
CA THR A 22 -17.84 -13.09 -28.98
C THR A 22 -16.52 -12.59 -28.43
N ILE A 23 -15.68 -11.91 -29.21
CA ILE A 23 -14.45 -11.29 -28.75
C ILE A 23 -14.76 -10.01 -27.94
N ALA A 24 -15.84 -9.28 -28.27
CA ALA A 24 -16.24 -8.07 -27.52
C ALA A 24 -16.89 -8.39 -26.15
N PHE A 25 -17.28 -9.65 -25.86
CA PHE A 25 -17.92 -10.04 -24.59
C PHE A 25 -17.00 -10.82 -23.63
N VAL A 26 -15.73 -11.02 -23.99
CA VAL A 26 -14.70 -11.55 -23.10
C VAL A 26 -13.71 -10.42 -22.74
N ILE A 27 -14.21 -9.20 -22.53
CA ILE A 27 -13.58 -8.32 -21.57
C ILE A 27 -14.02 -8.86 -20.20
N THR A 28 -13.39 -9.95 -19.78
CA THR A 28 -13.40 -10.39 -18.40
C THR A 28 -13.04 -9.16 -17.57
N ILE A 29 -13.95 -8.78 -16.70
CA ILE A 29 -13.65 -7.94 -15.54
C ILE A 29 -12.61 -8.74 -14.75
N LEU A 30 -11.34 -8.58 -15.14
CA LEU A 30 -10.22 -8.98 -14.28
C LEU A 30 -10.38 -8.10 -13.04
N PRO A 31 -10.45 -8.68 -11.84
CA PRO A 31 -10.44 -7.88 -10.65
C PRO A 31 -9.19 -7.01 -10.75
N ILE A 32 -9.37 -5.70 -10.83
CA ILE A 32 -8.29 -4.74 -10.63
C ILE A 32 -7.84 -5.04 -9.21
N ARG A 33 -6.78 -5.83 -9.07
CA ARG A 33 -6.15 -6.05 -7.77
C ARG A 33 -5.60 -4.71 -7.36
N THR A 34 -6.29 -4.09 -6.44
CA THR A 34 -5.86 -2.85 -5.83
C THR A 34 -4.54 -3.12 -5.15
N LEU A 35 -3.58 -2.28 -5.46
CA LEU A 35 -2.36 -2.12 -4.68
C LEU A 35 -2.80 -1.40 -3.40
N ALA A 36 -2.25 -1.73 -2.29
CA ALA A 36 -2.24 -0.96 -1.05
C ALA A 36 -2.13 0.54 -1.34
N TRP A 37 -2.15 1.48 -0.41
CA TRP A 37 -2.05 2.88 -0.86
C TRP A 37 -1.45 2.94 -2.26
N GLY A 38 -2.13 3.41 -3.29
CA GLY A 38 -1.55 3.44 -4.62
C GLY A 38 -0.15 4.03 -4.59
N ALA A 39 0.67 3.81 -5.57
CA ALA A 39 2.09 4.19 -5.57
C ALA A 39 2.36 5.60 -5.01
N ASP A 40 1.45 6.56 -5.26
CA ASP A 40 1.60 7.93 -4.76
C ASP A 40 1.48 8.01 -3.23
N GLY A 41 0.54 7.27 -2.62
CA GLY A 41 0.37 7.27 -1.16
C GLY A 41 1.59 6.70 -0.43
N HIS A 42 2.12 5.56 -0.87
CA HIS A 42 3.36 5.00 -0.33
C HIS A 42 4.55 5.95 -0.47
N LYS A 43 4.73 6.56 -1.66
CA LYS A 43 5.80 7.52 -1.88
C LYS A 43 5.66 8.75 -0.98
N ILE A 44 4.45 9.27 -0.78
CA ILE A 44 4.19 10.40 0.10
C ILE A 44 4.59 10.06 1.52
N THR A 45 4.10 8.94 2.08
CA THR A 45 4.42 8.47 3.43
C THR A 45 5.93 8.31 3.61
N ALA A 46 6.60 7.64 2.67
CA ALA A 46 8.04 7.44 2.69
C ALA A 46 8.84 8.75 2.63
N ARG A 47 8.44 9.70 1.78
CA ARG A 47 9.10 11.02 1.65
C ARG A 47 8.93 11.86 2.91
N ILE A 48 7.75 11.85 3.53
CA ILE A 48 7.52 12.53 4.81
C ILE A 48 8.48 11.96 5.86
N ALA A 49 8.56 10.64 5.98
CA ALA A 49 9.44 9.99 6.93
C ALA A 49 10.91 10.37 6.69
N TYR A 50 11.38 10.27 5.46
CA TYR A 50 12.77 10.56 5.11
C TYR A 50 13.17 12.02 5.37
N ALA A 51 12.25 12.96 5.17
CA ALA A 51 12.47 14.36 5.46
C ALA A 51 12.60 14.66 6.98
N LEU A 52 12.10 13.75 7.82
CA LEU A 52 12.11 13.86 9.28
C LEU A 52 13.21 13.00 9.94
N LEU A 53 14.05 12.33 9.15
CA LEU A 53 15.18 11.57 9.70
C LEU A 53 16.24 12.50 10.27
N ASN A 54 16.72 12.16 11.46
CA ASN A 54 17.90 12.77 12.05
C ASN A 54 19.14 12.48 11.15
N PRO A 55 20.17 13.32 11.13
CA PRO A 55 21.29 13.17 10.19
C PRO A 55 21.96 11.80 10.23
N ARG A 56 22.10 11.22 11.43
CA ARG A 56 22.71 9.90 11.62
C ARG A 56 21.80 8.79 11.11
N ALA A 57 20.51 8.81 11.47
CA ALA A 57 19.54 7.87 10.99
C ALA A 57 19.45 7.90 9.45
N LYS A 58 19.45 9.08 8.86
CA LYS A 58 19.44 9.27 7.41
C LYS A 58 20.64 8.61 6.74
N LYS A 59 21.86 8.84 7.26
CA LYS A 59 23.08 8.20 6.75
C LYS A 59 22.98 6.67 6.79
N ASN A 60 22.51 6.09 7.89
CA ASN A 60 22.39 4.65 8.06
C ASN A 60 21.29 4.06 7.16
N VAL A 61 20.17 4.75 7.00
CA VAL A 61 19.11 4.38 6.05
C VAL A 61 19.63 4.42 4.61
N ASP A 62 20.41 5.44 4.22
CA ASP A 62 20.98 5.56 2.87
C ASP A 62 21.94 4.39 2.54
N ILE A 63 22.68 3.87 3.52
CA ILE A 63 23.49 2.66 3.34
C ILE A 63 22.61 1.46 2.98
N LEU A 64 21.50 1.26 3.70
CA LEU A 64 20.56 0.17 3.44
C LEU A 64 19.82 0.33 2.10
N LEU A 65 19.57 1.57 1.66
CA LEU A 65 18.90 1.85 0.39
C LEU A 65 19.78 1.51 -0.84
N GLN A 66 21.09 1.38 -0.67
CA GLN A 66 22.02 0.94 -1.73
C GLN A 66 21.87 1.76 -3.04
N GLY A 67 21.74 3.08 -2.92
CA GLY A 67 21.59 4.00 -4.06
C GLY A 67 20.17 4.16 -4.57
N ARG A 68 19.17 3.45 -4.03
CA ARG A 68 17.75 3.71 -4.31
C ARG A 68 17.24 4.85 -3.43
N THR A 69 16.13 5.45 -3.80
CA THR A 69 15.41 6.38 -2.91
C THR A 69 14.42 5.61 -2.03
N ILE A 70 14.10 6.16 -0.86
CA ILE A 70 13.08 5.58 0.01
C ILE A 70 11.71 5.48 -0.68
N ALA A 71 11.41 6.41 -1.58
CA ALA A 71 10.19 6.38 -2.39
C ALA A 71 10.18 5.23 -3.42
N GLN A 72 11.34 4.81 -3.93
CA GLN A 72 11.42 3.65 -4.84
C GLN A 72 11.21 2.35 -4.08
N VAL A 73 11.77 2.20 -2.89
CA VAL A 73 11.59 0.98 -2.10
C VAL A 73 10.19 0.90 -1.47
N SER A 74 9.50 2.04 -1.30
CA SER A 74 8.16 2.05 -0.70
C SER A 74 7.08 1.36 -1.52
N THR A 75 7.27 1.15 -2.81
CA THR A 75 6.29 0.48 -3.70
C THR A 75 6.71 -0.93 -4.10
N TRP A 76 7.95 -1.31 -3.81
CA TRP A 76 8.50 -2.60 -4.21
C TRP A 76 7.78 -3.82 -3.61
N PRO A 77 7.32 -3.85 -2.33
CA PRO A 77 6.62 -5.02 -1.79
C PRO A 77 5.36 -5.41 -2.56
N ASP A 78 4.67 -4.46 -3.14
CA ASP A 78 3.52 -4.73 -4.01
C ASP A 78 3.88 -5.52 -5.27
N ASP A 79 5.08 -5.33 -5.79
CA ASP A 79 5.54 -6.06 -6.97
C ASP A 79 5.85 -7.52 -6.64
N LEU A 80 6.16 -7.85 -5.40
CA LEU A 80 6.43 -9.23 -4.96
C LEU A 80 5.18 -10.12 -4.97
N LYS A 81 4.00 -9.54 -4.82
CA LYS A 81 2.71 -10.24 -4.87
C LYS A 81 2.29 -10.64 -6.28
N LYS A 82 2.98 -10.14 -7.31
CA LYS A 82 2.63 -10.34 -8.71
C LYS A 82 3.56 -11.35 -9.36
N PRO A 83 3.04 -12.43 -9.95
CA PRO A 83 3.85 -13.41 -10.67
C PRO A 83 4.36 -12.91 -12.03
N TRP A 84 3.90 -11.75 -12.53
CA TRP A 84 4.26 -11.17 -13.83
C TRP A 84 4.91 -9.79 -13.68
N ILE A 85 5.67 -9.40 -14.72
CA ILE A 85 6.23 -8.06 -14.83
C ILE A 85 5.28 -7.20 -15.70
N GLY A 86 4.90 -6.02 -15.22
CA GLY A 86 4.01 -5.10 -15.93
C GLY A 86 2.56 -5.13 -15.44
N PHE A 87 1.64 -4.61 -16.25
CA PHE A 87 0.24 -4.42 -15.88
C PHE A 87 -0.66 -5.59 -16.28
N ASP A 88 -0.27 -6.39 -17.27
CA ASP A 88 -1.10 -7.49 -17.78
C ASP A 88 -0.70 -8.83 -17.15
N PRO A 89 -1.67 -9.54 -16.52
CA PRO A 89 -1.42 -10.86 -15.96
C PRO A 89 -1.07 -11.86 -17.05
N ASP A 90 0.09 -12.51 -16.97
CA ASP A 90 0.42 -13.66 -17.81
C ASP A 90 0.07 -14.96 -17.05
N PRO A 91 -0.91 -15.75 -17.50
CA PRO A 91 -1.32 -17.00 -16.85
C PRO A 91 -0.21 -18.06 -16.80
N LYS A 92 0.88 -17.89 -17.57
CA LYS A 92 2.05 -18.77 -17.55
C LYS A 92 2.98 -18.47 -16.36
N CYS A 93 2.84 -17.34 -15.71
CA CYS A 93 3.69 -16.91 -14.61
C CYS A 93 3.31 -17.58 -13.27
N VAL A 94 3.10 -18.88 -13.28
CA VAL A 94 2.86 -19.68 -12.06
C VAL A 94 4.20 -20.07 -11.41
N VAL A 95 5.30 -19.98 -12.17
CA VAL A 95 6.66 -20.32 -11.71
C VAL A 95 7.63 -19.21 -12.12
N PRO A 96 8.51 -18.73 -11.21
CA PRO A 96 9.42 -17.60 -11.47
C PRO A 96 10.42 -17.79 -12.63
N ALA A 97 10.59 -19.02 -13.12
CA ALA A 97 11.59 -19.36 -14.14
C ALA A 97 11.15 -19.12 -15.60
N VAL A 98 9.92 -18.64 -15.84
CA VAL A 98 9.41 -18.40 -17.20
C VAL A 98 9.80 -16.98 -17.64
N PRO A 99 10.40 -16.78 -18.85
CA PRO A 99 10.71 -15.45 -19.36
C PRO A 99 9.46 -14.55 -19.39
N GLY A 100 9.60 -13.32 -18.86
CA GLY A 100 8.47 -12.37 -18.71
C GLY A 100 7.77 -12.45 -17.35
N CYS A 101 8.08 -13.45 -16.52
CA CYS A 101 7.55 -13.58 -15.19
C CYS A 101 8.46 -12.89 -14.15
N ASN A 102 7.88 -12.53 -13.00
CA ASN A 102 8.61 -11.85 -11.94
C ASN A 102 9.54 -12.83 -11.21
N PRO A 103 10.87 -12.71 -11.32
CA PRO A 103 11.80 -13.60 -10.65
C PRO A 103 11.81 -13.42 -9.12
N ASN A 104 11.25 -12.32 -8.64
CA ASN A 104 11.16 -11.99 -7.21
C ASN A 104 9.77 -12.29 -6.62
N TYR A 105 8.92 -13.00 -7.35
CA TYR A 105 7.57 -13.34 -6.87
C TYR A 105 7.60 -14.06 -5.52
N ARG A 106 6.84 -13.53 -4.57
CA ARG A 106 6.72 -14.00 -3.18
C ARG A 106 5.26 -13.97 -2.78
N PRO A 107 4.45 -14.96 -3.17
CA PRO A 107 3.01 -14.98 -2.91
C PRO A 107 2.67 -14.95 -1.42
N GLU A 108 3.54 -15.50 -0.58
CA GLU A 108 3.41 -15.50 0.88
C GLU A 108 3.33 -14.09 1.47
N THR A 109 3.97 -13.11 0.85
CA THR A 109 3.97 -11.73 1.34
C THR A 109 2.63 -11.04 1.19
N ALA A 110 1.70 -11.59 0.42
CA ALA A 110 0.41 -10.96 0.16
C ALA A 110 -0.43 -10.77 1.44
N LEU A 111 -0.32 -11.68 2.41
CA LEU A 111 -1.05 -11.60 3.67
C LEU A 111 -0.45 -10.59 4.66
N TRP A 112 0.79 -10.18 4.46
CA TRP A 112 1.49 -9.24 5.34
C TRP A 112 1.05 -7.78 5.15
N HIS A 113 0.25 -7.49 4.13
CA HIS A 113 -0.17 -6.13 3.77
C HIS A 113 -1.40 -5.65 4.53
N PHE A 114 -2.11 -6.51 5.26
CA PHE A 114 -3.38 -6.17 5.90
C PHE A 114 -3.65 -7.00 7.17
N VAL A 115 -4.67 -6.59 7.89
CA VAL A 115 -5.29 -7.35 8.98
C VAL A 115 -6.80 -7.20 8.88
N ASP A 116 -7.51 -8.32 8.78
CA ASP A 116 -8.95 -8.36 8.51
C ASP A 116 -9.79 -8.27 9.80
N ILE A 117 -9.62 -7.19 10.60
CA ILE A 117 -10.43 -6.96 11.79
C ILE A 117 -11.89 -6.74 11.35
N PRO A 118 -12.88 -7.54 11.83
CA PRO A 118 -14.25 -7.38 11.39
C PRO A 118 -14.81 -5.99 11.76
N VAL A 119 -15.42 -5.29 10.81
CA VAL A 119 -15.99 -3.94 11.01
C VAL A 119 -17.04 -3.92 12.11
N GLU A 120 -17.76 -5.03 12.27
CA GLU A 120 -18.82 -5.20 13.27
C GLU A 120 -18.30 -5.47 14.68
N SER A 121 -16.99 -5.78 14.83
CA SER A 121 -16.37 -6.01 16.14
C SER A 121 -16.14 -4.71 16.90
N ASP A 122 -15.70 -4.82 18.15
CA ASP A 122 -15.28 -3.67 18.96
C ASP A 122 -13.99 -3.00 18.44
N GLY A 123 -13.30 -3.64 17.46
CA GLY A 123 -12.11 -3.15 16.81
C GLY A 123 -10.81 -3.52 17.51
N HIS A 124 -10.89 -4.29 18.60
CA HIS A 124 -9.70 -4.77 19.29
C HIS A 124 -9.00 -5.88 18.51
N PHE A 125 -7.70 -5.71 18.35
CA PHE A 125 -6.85 -6.71 17.74
C PHE A 125 -6.64 -7.89 18.70
N SER A 126 -6.68 -9.11 18.17
CA SER A 126 -6.31 -10.33 18.90
C SER A 126 -5.45 -11.23 18.01
N LYS A 127 -4.32 -11.70 18.55
CA LYS A 127 -3.46 -12.67 17.87
C LYS A 127 -4.12 -14.02 17.64
N ASP A 128 -5.03 -14.39 18.55
CA ASP A 128 -5.71 -15.69 18.52
C ASP A 128 -6.93 -15.69 17.57
N ALA A 129 -7.25 -14.54 16.99
CA ALA A 129 -8.35 -14.44 16.06
C ALA A 129 -7.91 -14.77 14.61
N ASP A 130 -8.84 -15.30 13.83
CA ASP A 130 -8.59 -15.75 12.44
C ASP A 130 -8.11 -14.66 11.47
N TYR A 131 -8.19 -13.38 11.84
CA TYR A 131 -7.82 -12.27 10.98
C TYR A 131 -6.32 -12.00 10.92
N CYS A 132 -5.54 -12.55 11.86
CA CYS A 132 -4.10 -12.67 11.75
C CYS A 132 -3.80 -14.16 11.59
N ARG A 133 -4.12 -14.69 10.42
CA ARG A 133 -4.06 -16.13 10.17
C ARG A 133 -2.66 -16.65 10.41
N SER A 134 -2.50 -17.35 11.52
CA SER A 134 -1.34 -18.15 11.82
C SER A 134 -1.24 -19.34 10.85
N THR A 135 -0.83 -19.06 9.62
CA THR A 135 -0.19 -20.08 8.81
C THR A 135 1.26 -20.22 9.27
N ARG A 136 2.00 -21.21 8.87
CA ARG A 136 3.45 -21.32 9.18
C ARG A 136 4.32 -20.15 8.68
N GLN A 137 3.70 -19.18 8.01
CA GLN A 137 4.24 -17.92 7.50
C GLN A 137 3.33 -16.79 7.95
N GLY A 138 2.65 -17.02 9.04
CA GLY A 138 1.46 -16.56 9.57
C GLY A 138 1.40 -15.14 9.89
N ASP A 139 1.16 -14.25 9.02
CA ASP A 139 1.46 -12.95 9.47
C ASP A 139 0.49 -12.02 8.83
N CYS A 140 -0.12 -11.25 9.63
CA CYS A 140 -0.79 -10.04 9.25
C CYS A 140 0.19 -8.88 9.37
N ILE A 141 -0.20 -7.73 8.88
CA ILE A 141 0.59 -6.50 8.88
C ILE A 141 1.13 -6.12 10.26
N VAL A 142 0.37 -6.40 11.34
CA VAL A 142 0.76 -6.07 12.72
C VAL A 142 2.01 -6.84 13.13
N LEU A 143 2.02 -8.15 12.92
CA LEU A 143 3.16 -9.01 13.27
C LEU A 143 4.33 -8.79 12.32
N ALA A 144 4.07 -8.63 11.02
CA ALA A 144 5.10 -8.39 10.03
C ALA A 144 5.90 -7.10 10.30
N ILE A 145 5.25 -6.02 10.73
CA ILE A 145 5.94 -4.78 11.10
C ILE A 145 6.89 -5.00 12.27
N ASP A 146 6.44 -5.71 13.30
CA ASP A 146 7.29 -5.97 14.48
C ASP A 146 8.52 -6.80 14.11
N ASP A 147 8.34 -7.87 13.34
CA ASP A 147 9.44 -8.72 12.84
C ASP A 147 10.48 -7.91 12.04
N PHE A 148 10.04 -7.02 11.16
CA PHE A 148 10.97 -6.18 10.38
C PHE A 148 11.68 -5.13 11.25
N VAL A 149 11.03 -4.59 12.27
CA VAL A 149 11.68 -3.71 13.24
C VAL A 149 12.76 -4.45 14.02
N VAL A 150 12.49 -5.67 14.50
CA VAL A 150 13.47 -6.52 15.17
C VAL A 150 14.65 -6.82 14.24
N MET A 151 14.39 -7.21 13.00
CA MET A 151 15.43 -7.49 12.00
C MET A 151 16.30 -6.25 11.72
N LEU A 152 15.71 -5.08 11.57
CA LEU A 152 16.44 -3.83 11.33
C LEU A 152 17.25 -3.38 12.56
N LYS A 153 16.81 -3.64 13.79
CA LYS A 153 17.62 -3.43 14.99
C LYS A 153 18.88 -4.28 14.96
N GLN A 154 18.79 -5.54 14.54
CA GLN A 154 19.96 -6.42 14.38
C GLN A 154 20.95 -5.90 13.32
N SER A 155 20.50 -5.18 12.30
CA SER A 155 21.38 -4.60 11.28
C SER A 155 22.34 -3.55 11.83
N THR A 156 22.06 -3.02 13.03
CA THR A 156 22.87 -1.98 13.69
C THR A 156 23.86 -2.52 14.72
N GLU A 157 23.94 -3.84 14.89
CA GLU A 157 24.85 -4.47 15.87
C GLU A 157 26.33 -4.46 15.44
N GLN A 158 26.57 -4.35 14.12
CA GLN A 158 27.90 -4.23 13.53
C GLN A 158 27.83 -3.39 12.23
N PRO A 159 28.95 -2.92 11.67
CA PRO A 159 28.94 -2.19 10.40
C PRO A 159 28.23 -2.99 9.31
N PHE A 160 27.40 -2.32 8.52
CA PHE A 160 26.63 -2.99 7.47
C PHE A 160 27.51 -3.74 6.47
N SER A 161 28.72 -3.22 6.18
CA SER A 161 29.73 -3.85 5.32
C SER A 161 30.23 -5.20 5.85
N ASP A 162 30.17 -5.43 7.16
CA ASP A 162 30.69 -6.64 7.80
C ASP A 162 29.69 -7.78 7.80
N HIS A 163 28.43 -7.50 7.45
CA HIS A 163 27.42 -8.52 7.24
C HIS A 163 27.69 -9.29 5.93
N LYS A 164 27.43 -10.60 5.95
CA LYS A 164 27.41 -11.41 4.73
C LYS A 164 26.38 -10.87 3.74
N PHE A 165 26.63 -11.07 2.44
CA PHE A 165 25.78 -10.57 1.36
C PHE A 165 24.28 -10.91 1.55
N ASP A 166 23.97 -12.15 1.96
CA ASP A 166 22.59 -12.57 2.19
C ASP A 166 21.91 -11.78 3.32
N LYS A 167 22.65 -11.42 4.38
CA LYS A 167 22.16 -10.57 5.47
C LYS A 167 21.98 -9.14 5.03
N GLN A 168 22.90 -8.60 4.24
CA GLN A 168 22.77 -7.25 3.68
C GLN A 168 21.49 -7.15 2.83
N ARG A 169 21.20 -8.17 2.01
CA ARG A 169 19.96 -8.24 1.23
C ARG A 169 18.72 -8.34 2.12
N GLN A 170 18.74 -9.17 3.16
CA GLN A 170 17.63 -9.30 4.11
C GLN A 170 17.31 -7.96 4.79
N TYR A 171 18.34 -7.20 5.21
CA TYR A 171 18.13 -5.90 5.86
C TYR A 171 17.63 -4.84 4.87
N HIS A 172 18.11 -4.85 3.62
CA HIS A 172 17.57 -4.02 2.55
C HIS A 172 16.09 -4.31 2.32
N ASP A 173 15.72 -5.60 2.20
CA ASP A 173 14.35 -6.04 1.99
C ASP A 173 13.47 -5.68 3.21
N ALA A 174 13.97 -5.89 4.44
CA ALA A 174 13.28 -5.52 5.67
C ALA A 174 12.97 -4.01 5.74
N LEU A 175 13.91 -3.14 5.31
CA LEU A 175 13.64 -1.72 5.23
C LEU A 175 12.53 -1.42 4.21
N GLY A 176 12.56 -2.04 3.03
CA GLY A 176 11.53 -1.87 2.01
C GLY A 176 10.14 -2.28 2.52
N PHE A 177 10.04 -3.43 3.18
CA PHE A 177 8.81 -3.91 3.79
C PHE A 177 8.31 -2.98 4.90
N LEU A 178 9.16 -2.58 5.84
CA LEU A 178 8.77 -1.68 6.92
C LEU A 178 8.24 -0.34 6.39
N VAL A 179 8.93 0.25 5.40
CA VAL A 179 8.53 1.52 4.77
C VAL A 179 7.16 1.38 4.10
N HIS A 180 6.91 0.27 3.42
CA HIS A 180 5.64 -0.01 2.76
C HIS A 180 4.51 -0.24 3.77
N PHE A 181 4.72 -1.17 4.71
CA PHE A 181 3.67 -1.58 5.65
C PHE A 181 3.24 -0.48 6.61
N LEU A 182 4.13 0.45 6.95
CA LEU A 182 3.69 1.66 7.69
C LEU A 182 2.73 2.52 6.86
N GLY A 183 2.83 2.50 5.54
CA GLY A 183 1.84 3.07 4.65
C GLY A 183 0.52 2.29 4.72
N ASP A 184 0.57 0.98 4.49
CA ASP A 184 -0.59 0.10 4.49
C ASP A 184 -1.38 0.15 5.80
N LEU A 185 -0.70 0.11 6.94
CA LEU A 185 -1.30 0.18 8.27
C LEU A 185 -2.13 1.46 8.48
N HIS A 186 -1.80 2.54 7.75
CA HIS A 186 -2.50 3.81 7.79
C HIS A 186 -3.54 3.97 6.67
N GLN A 187 -3.75 2.97 5.83
CA GLN A 187 -4.89 2.87 4.94
C GLN A 187 -6.02 2.10 5.67
N PRO A 188 -7.13 2.76 5.98
CA PRO A 188 -8.14 2.18 6.88
C PRO A 188 -8.65 0.81 6.46
N LEU A 189 -8.84 0.59 5.14
CA LEU A 189 -9.35 -0.68 4.61
C LEU A 189 -8.31 -1.82 4.63
N HIS A 190 -7.05 -1.54 4.98
CA HIS A 190 -6.05 -2.56 5.29
C HIS A 190 -6.12 -3.08 6.73
N CYS A 191 -6.96 -2.47 7.56
CA CYS A 191 -7.15 -2.86 8.95
C CYS A 191 -8.59 -3.26 9.26
N ALA A 192 -9.42 -3.47 8.24
CA ALA A 192 -10.84 -3.77 8.45
C ALA A 192 -11.42 -4.58 7.30
N GLU A 193 -12.29 -5.52 7.64
CA GLU A 193 -13.05 -6.31 6.67
C GLU A 193 -14.54 -6.32 7.06
N ARG A 194 -15.43 -6.17 6.07
CA ARG A 194 -16.87 -6.27 6.25
C ARG A 194 -17.42 -7.43 5.42
N ASN A 195 -18.02 -8.42 6.08
CA ASN A 195 -18.66 -9.57 5.41
C ASN A 195 -17.73 -10.32 4.41
N LYS A 196 -16.44 -10.40 4.68
CA LYS A 196 -15.44 -11.02 3.80
C LYS A 196 -15.31 -10.30 2.45
N ASP A 197 -15.43 -8.99 2.44
CA ASP A 197 -15.33 -8.15 1.25
C ASP A 197 -13.87 -7.86 0.84
N GLY A 198 -12.90 -8.38 1.59
CA GLY A 198 -11.47 -8.16 1.35
C GLY A 198 -11.09 -6.69 1.52
N GLY A 199 -11.51 -6.06 2.63
CA GLY A 199 -11.24 -4.65 2.86
C GLY A 199 -11.88 -3.74 1.80
N GLY A 200 -13.11 -4.04 1.36
CA GLY A 200 -13.84 -3.26 0.36
C GLY A 200 -13.46 -3.57 -1.10
N ASN A 201 -12.63 -4.59 -1.36
CA ASN A 201 -12.25 -4.97 -2.72
C ASN A 201 -13.43 -5.52 -3.53
N SER A 202 -14.40 -6.18 -2.89
CA SER A 202 -15.61 -6.66 -3.56
C SER A 202 -16.77 -5.67 -3.53
N VAL A 203 -16.65 -4.52 -2.87
CA VAL A 203 -17.67 -3.48 -2.80
C VAL A 203 -17.58 -2.58 -4.03
N LYS A 204 -18.49 -2.79 -4.99
CA LYS A 204 -18.57 -1.96 -6.20
C LYS A 204 -19.06 -0.56 -5.88
N VAL A 205 -18.37 0.45 -6.40
CA VAL A 205 -18.71 1.85 -6.18
C VAL A 205 -18.62 2.67 -7.46
N THR A 206 -19.42 3.75 -7.52
CA THR A 206 -19.35 4.84 -8.49
C THR A 206 -19.37 6.17 -7.79
N TRP A 207 -18.98 7.24 -8.50
CA TRP A 207 -19.15 8.64 -8.07
C TRP A 207 -19.30 9.56 -9.28
N PRO A 208 -19.85 10.78 -9.12
CA PRO A 208 -20.03 11.70 -10.23
C PRO A 208 -18.72 12.01 -10.94
N GLY A 209 -18.65 11.70 -12.23
CA GLY A 209 -17.47 11.91 -13.08
C GLY A 209 -16.35 10.88 -12.96
N GLY A 210 -16.54 9.83 -12.14
CA GLY A 210 -15.59 8.73 -11.99
C GLY A 210 -16.05 7.42 -12.63
N PRO A 211 -15.12 6.50 -12.91
CA PRO A 211 -15.46 5.17 -13.41
C PRO A 211 -16.06 4.30 -12.30
N GLU A 212 -16.75 3.22 -12.69
CA GLU A 212 -17.07 2.14 -11.75
C GLU A 212 -15.77 1.44 -11.32
N THR A 213 -15.62 1.22 -10.01
CA THR A 213 -14.49 0.53 -9.41
C THR A 213 -14.92 -0.13 -8.09
N ASN A 214 -13.98 -0.44 -7.20
CA ASN A 214 -14.27 -0.91 -5.85
C ASN A 214 -13.90 0.13 -4.79
N LEU A 215 -14.45 -0.04 -3.58
CA LEU A 215 -14.25 0.89 -2.48
C LEU A 215 -12.77 1.00 -2.09
N HIS A 216 -12.07 -0.11 -2.05
CA HIS A 216 -10.63 -0.16 -1.74
C HIS A 216 -9.81 0.72 -2.68
N SER A 217 -10.02 0.59 -4.00
CA SER A 217 -9.34 1.41 -5.01
C SER A 217 -9.60 2.91 -4.88
N VAL A 218 -10.79 3.31 -4.40
CA VAL A 218 -11.09 4.72 -4.12
C VAL A 218 -10.19 5.25 -3.01
N TRP A 219 -10.01 4.47 -1.94
CA TRP A 219 -9.16 4.85 -0.82
C TRP A 219 -7.68 4.87 -1.23
N ASP A 220 -7.21 3.86 -1.94
CA ASP A 220 -5.82 3.75 -2.37
C ASP A 220 -5.38 4.85 -3.35
N GLY A 221 -6.27 5.27 -4.23
CA GLY A 221 -5.90 6.14 -5.35
C GLY A 221 -6.67 7.44 -5.44
N GLU A 222 -7.99 7.39 -5.58
CA GLU A 222 -8.79 8.59 -5.87
C GLU A 222 -8.71 9.64 -4.74
N LEU A 223 -8.83 9.20 -3.47
CA LEU A 223 -8.75 10.09 -2.33
C LEU A 223 -7.34 10.71 -2.16
N VAL A 224 -6.29 9.96 -2.48
CA VAL A 224 -4.92 10.47 -2.51
C VAL A 224 -4.76 11.52 -3.60
N LYS A 225 -5.24 11.26 -4.82
CA LYS A 225 -5.23 12.21 -5.94
C LYS A 225 -5.99 13.49 -5.61
N ARG A 226 -7.15 13.39 -4.95
CA ARG A 226 -7.91 14.57 -4.52
C ARG A 226 -7.12 15.44 -3.55
N ASN A 227 -6.34 14.83 -2.65
CA ASN A 227 -5.44 15.57 -1.77
C ASN A 227 -4.30 16.25 -2.55
N ILE A 228 -3.63 15.53 -3.45
CA ILE A 228 -2.57 16.09 -4.32
C ILE A 228 -3.15 17.25 -5.17
N ASN A 229 -4.37 17.11 -5.68
CA ASN A 229 -5.01 18.09 -6.53
C ASN A 229 -5.41 19.41 -5.81
N LYS A 230 -5.39 19.45 -4.47
CA LYS A 230 -5.48 20.69 -3.70
C LYS A 230 -4.25 21.60 -3.88
N MET A 231 -3.12 21.01 -4.33
CA MET A 231 -1.91 21.77 -4.63
C MET A 231 -2.05 22.60 -5.91
N PRO A 232 -1.27 23.70 -6.06
CA PRO A 232 -1.14 24.40 -7.33
C PRO A 232 -0.77 23.42 -8.46
N VAL A 233 -1.30 23.62 -9.66
CA VAL A 233 -1.17 22.68 -10.80
C VAL A 233 0.27 22.21 -11.04
N ALA A 234 1.24 23.14 -10.99
CA ALA A 234 2.66 22.84 -11.20
C ALA A 234 3.29 21.98 -10.07
N LYS A 235 2.58 21.78 -8.94
CA LYS A 235 3.04 21.03 -7.75
C LYS A 235 2.16 19.81 -7.45
N ARG A 236 1.34 19.35 -8.38
CA ARG A 236 0.46 18.20 -8.22
C ARG A 236 1.21 16.89 -8.45
N ASN A 237 2.06 16.53 -7.52
CA ASN A 237 2.81 15.28 -7.50
C ASN A 237 3.11 14.85 -6.06
N ASP A 238 3.54 13.61 -5.88
CA ASP A 238 3.86 13.00 -4.59
C ASP A 238 4.98 13.74 -3.84
N THR A 239 5.97 14.25 -4.56
CA THR A 239 7.14 14.94 -3.99
C THR A 239 6.77 16.28 -3.37
N ASP A 240 6.11 17.15 -4.14
CA ASP A 240 5.71 18.47 -3.66
C ASP A 240 4.63 18.38 -2.59
N TYR A 241 3.71 17.41 -2.71
CA TYR A 241 2.69 17.20 -1.69
C TYR A 241 3.31 16.73 -0.37
N ALA A 242 4.24 15.79 -0.38
CA ALA A 242 4.95 15.36 0.83
C ALA A 242 5.73 16.52 1.48
N ALA A 243 6.42 17.32 0.67
CA ALA A 243 7.13 18.51 1.16
C ALA A 243 6.18 19.52 1.81
N TRP A 244 5.01 19.75 1.21
CA TRP A 244 3.98 20.61 1.79
C TRP A 244 3.47 20.06 3.13
N VAL A 245 3.22 18.74 3.24
CA VAL A 245 2.82 18.11 4.51
C VAL A 245 3.87 18.36 5.58
N VAL A 246 5.16 18.12 5.28
CA VAL A 246 6.28 18.32 6.25
C VAL A 246 6.37 19.77 6.72
N GLN A 247 6.18 20.74 5.82
CA GLN A 247 6.18 22.18 6.16
C GLN A 247 5.04 22.52 7.14
N ASN A 248 3.88 21.87 7.02
CA ASN A 248 2.68 22.11 7.80
C ASN A 248 2.53 21.20 9.03
N LEU A 249 3.55 20.38 9.37
CA LEU A 249 3.55 19.64 10.62
C LEU A 249 3.65 20.57 11.82
N SER A 250 2.93 20.27 12.89
CA SER A 250 3.07 20.93 14.18
C SER A 250 4.46 20.66 14.79
N VAL A 251 4.85 21.49 15.75
CA VAL A 251 6.09 21.28 16.52
C VAL A 251 6.04 19.93 17.24
N ALA A 252 4.90 19.58 17.85
CA ALA A 252 4.74 18.30 18.55
C ALA A 252 4.95 17.08 17.64
N GLU A 253 4.45 17.12 16.41
CA GLU A 253 4.65 16.03 15.43
C GLU A 253 6.12 15.93 15.00
N LYS A 254 6.79 17.05 14.78
CA LYS A 254 8.23 17.08 14.46
C LYS A 254 9.07 16.58 15.63
N ASP A 255 8.76 17.00 16.85
CA ASP A 255 9.47 16.56 18.05
C ASP A 255 9.24 15.07 18.33
N TYR A 256 8.03 14.56 18.09
CA TYR A 256 7.75 13.13 18.16
C TYR A 256 8.58 12.35 17.10
N ALA A 257 8.55 12.74 15.84
CA ALA A 257 9.28 12.07 14.76
C ALA A 257 10.79 12.07 14.99
N THR A 258 11.36 13.16 15.52
CA THR A 258 12.81 13.36 15.69
C THR A 258 13.32 13.01 17.09
N LEU A 259 12.56 12.26 17.89
CA LEU A 259 12.92 11.78 19.24
C LEU A 259 13.10 12.88 20.30
N LYS A 260 12.61 14.08 20.07
CA LYS A 260 12.69 15.17 21.05
C LYS A 260 11.58 15.13 22.10
N SER A 261 10.50 14.41 21.86
CA SER A 261 9.45 14.12 22.82
C SER A 261 9.60 12.71 23.38
N GLN A 262 9.10 12.50 24.63
CA GLN A 262 9.15 11.17 25.27
C GLN A 262 8.50 10.10 24.37
N SER A 263 9.12 8.93 24.38
CA SER A 263 8.77 7.86 23.49
C SER A 263 7.55 7.09 23.97
N ILE A 264 6.67 6.90 23.07
CA ILE A 264 6.05 5.61 22.86
C ILE A 264 7.20 4.74 22.33
N ASN A 265 7.51 3.61 22.96
CA ASN A 265 8.57 2.73 22.49
C ASN A 265 8.15 2.20 21.10
N PRO A 266 8.74 2.72 19.99
CA PRO A 266 8.24 2.41 18.65
C PRO A 266 8.62 1.00 18.29
N GLY A 267 7.81 0.39 17.45
CA GLY A 267 7.99 -0.99 17.05
C GLY A 267 7.79 -1.97 18.21
N THR A 268 7.14 -1.54 19.30
CA THR A 268 6.49 -2.48 20.17
C THR A 268 5.15 -2.85 19.53
N GLU A 269 4.83 -4.10 19.62
CA GLU A 269 3.59 -4.65 19.14
C GLU A 269 2.37 -3.84 19.59
N GLU A 270 2.36 -3.35 20.85
CA GLU A 270 1.26 -2.53 21.40
C GLU A 270 1.02 -1.24 20.61
N ASN A 271 2.08 -0.60 20.10
CA ASN A 271 1.92 0.61 19.31
C ASN A 271 1.35 0.31 17.92
N VAL A 272 1.85 -0.74 17.27
CA VAL A 272 1.37 -1.17 15.95
C VAL A 272 -0.07 -1.62 16.05
N ILE A 273 -0.43 -2.35 17.11
CA ILE A 273 -1.82 -2.72 17.44
C ILE A 273 -2.70 -1.47 17.56
N ALA A 274 -2.31 -0.49 18.39
CA ALA A 274 -3.11 0.71 18.59
C ALA A 274 -3.29 1.51 17.28
N TRP A 275 -2.32 1.50 16.38
CA TRP A 275 -2.45 2.14 15.08
C TRP A 275 -3.37 1.37 14.13
N ALA A 276 -3.32 0.03 14.14
CA ALA A 276 -4.25 -0.80 13.40
C ALA A 276 -5.69 -0.60 13.86
N GLU A 277 -5.93 -0.60 15.18
CA GLU A 277 -7.25 -0.35 15.79
C GLU A 277 -7.79 1.05 15.46
N SER A 278 -6.90 2.06 15.42
CA SER A 278 -7.27 3.41 14.99
C SER A 278 -7.66 3.44 13.50
N SER A 279 -6.94 2.72 12.65
CA SER A 279 -7.25 2.58 11.23
C SER A 279 -8.56 1.81 11.02
N HIS A 280 -8.79 0.73 11.78
CA HIS A 280 -10.07 0.01 11.79
C HIS A 280 -11.24 0.92 12.19
N THR A 281 -11.07 1.70 13.26
CA THR A 281 -12.12 2.65 13.71
C THR A 281 -12.46 3.66 12.61
N LEU A 282 -11.45 4.14 11.88
CA LEU A 282 -11.65 5.04 10.75
C LEU A 282 -12.34 4.33 9.57
N ALA A 283 -11.96 3.09 9.28
CA ALA A 283 -12.64 2.29 8.26
C ALA A 283 -14.13 2.15 8.57
N ARG A 284 -14.47 1.74 9.79
CA ARG A 284 -15.85 1.58 10.23
C ARG A 284 -16.65 2.87 10.13
N ASN A 285 -16.09 3.99 10.60
CA ASN A 285 -16.83 5.24 10.75
C ASN A 285 -16.89 6.06 9.45
N VAL A 286 -15.92 5.93 8.55
CA VAL A 286 -15.82 6.76 7.34
C VAL A 286 -15.81 5.92 6.06
N ALA A 287 -14.91 4.93 5.93
CA ALA A 287 -14.81 4.18 4.68
C ALA A 287 -16.10 3.37 4.41
N TYR A 288 -16.60 2.72 5.42
CA TYR A 288 -17.84 1.94 5.39
C TYR A 288 -19.09 2.73 5.82
N SER A 289 -19.04 4.06 5.82
CA SER A 289 -20.19 4.90 6.22
C SER A 289 -21.42 4.78 5.33
N LYS A 290 -21.25 4.34 4.09
CA LYS A 290 -22.37 3.99 3.22
C LYS A 290 -22.81 2.55 3.51
N PRO A 291 -24.14 2.31 3.66
CA PRO A 291 -24.65 0.97 3.84
C PRO A 291 -24.35 0.10 2.61
N GLU A 292 -24.14 -1.17 2.85
CA GLU A 292 -24.02 -2.15 1.78
C GLU A 292 -25.33 -2.18 0.97
N GLN A 293 -25.19 -2.08 -0.36
CA GLN A 293 -26.33 -2.11 -1.28
C GLN A 293 -26.17 -3.29 -2.23
N PRO A 294 -27.25 -3.97 -2.60
CA PRO A 294 -27.21 -4.89 -3.73
C PRO A 294 -26.79 -4.12 -4.99
N GLY A 295 -25.66 -4.52 -5.60
CA GLY A 295 -25.13 -3.87 -6.81
C GLY A 295 -24.05 -2.82 -6.49
N THR A 296 -24.12 -1.68 -7.14
CA THR A 296 -23.09 -0.62 -7.06
C THR A 296 -23.49 0.50 -6.13
N THR A 297 -22.66 0.82 -5.14
CA THR A 297 -22.89 1.93 -4.20
C THR A 297 -22.41 3.24 -4.82
N ASN A 298 -23.24 4.29 -4.80
CA ASN A 298 -22.84 5.63 -5.24
C ASN A 298 -22.20 6.42 -4.08
N LEU A 299 -20.95 6.83 -4.27
CA LEU A 299 -20.25 7.71 -3.34
C LEU A 299 -20.54 9.16 -3.73
N ASP A 300 -21.32 9.86 -2.93
CA ASP A 300 -21.68 11.26 -3.15
C ASP A 300 -20.58 12.24 -2.69
N GLN A 301 -20.77 13.53 -2.94
CA GLN A 301 -19.83 14.57 -2.52
C GLN A 301 -19.62 14.58 -1.00
N ALA A 302 -20.66 14.36 -0.21
CA ALA A 302 -20.54 14.31 1.25
C ALA A 302 -19.59 13.20 1.73
N TYR A 303 -19.56 12.05 1.05
CA TYR A 303 -18.60 10.99 1.32
C TYR A 303 -17.16 11.47 1.11
N PHE A 304 -16.88 12.13 -0.01
CA PHE A 304 -15.55 12.67 -0.30
C PHE A 304 -15.14 13.79 0.66
N ASP A 305 -16.07 14.64 1.04
CA ASP A 305 -15.82 15.73 2.01
C ASP A 305 -15.41 15.19 3.38
N ALA A 306 -15.96 14.03 3.79
CA ALA A 306 -15.58 13.34 5.01
C ALA A 306 -14.24 12.56 4.85
N ALA A 307 -14.05 11.86 3.74
CA ALA A 307 -12.93 10.94 3.57
C ALA A 307 -11.59 11.63 3.22
N VAL A 308 -11.61 12.67 2.39
CA VAL A 308 -10.39 13.35 1.91
C VAL A 308 -9.53 13.95 3.04
N PRO A 309 -10.09 14.61 4.07
CA PRO A 309 -9.30 15.08 5.22
C PRO A 309 -8.69 13.94 6.02
N GLU A 310 -9.40 12.83 6.17
CA GLU A 310 -8.89 11.68 6.92
C GLU A 310 -7.73 11.00 6.18
N VAL A 311 -7.81 10.85 4.84
CA VAL A 311 -6.67 10.35 4.05
C VAL A 311 -5.45 11.26 4.21
N GLN A 312 -5.62 12.59 4.18
CA GLN A 312 -4.51 13.52 4.44
C GLN A 312 -3.87 13.28 5.81
N LYS A 313 -4.70 13.08 6.84
CA LYS A 313 -4.25 12.79 8.20
C LYS A 313 -3.51 11.46 8.28
N GLN A 314 -4.01 10.41 7.63
CA GLN A 314 -3.39 9.08 7.64
C GLN A 314 -2.03 9.08 6.92
N LEU A 315 -1.90 9.69 5.76
CA LEU A 315 -0.63 9.85 5.05
C LEU A 315 0.41 10.59 5.92
N ARG A 316 -0.01 11.64 6.61
CA ARG A 316 0.82 12.40 7.55
C ARG A 316 1.25 11.55 8.73
N LEU A 317 0.32 10.88 9.40
CA LEU A 317 0.59 10.02 10.56
C LEU A 317 1.52 8.86 10.19
N GLY A 318 1.29 8.19 9.07
CA GLY A 318 2.14 7.11 8.58
C GLY A 318 3.60 7.58 8.41
N GLY A 319 3.79 8.74 7.77
CA GLY A 319 5.13 9.30 7.59
C GLY A 319 5.81 9.71 8.89
N VAL A 320 5.10 10.36 9.81
CA VAL A 320 5.61 10.77 11.13
C VAL A 320 6.00 9.57 12.00
N ARG A 321 5.16 8.53 12.01
CA ARG A 321 5.39 7.29 12.78
C ARG A 321 6.53 6.46 12.19
N LEU A 322 6.60 6.36 10.86
CA LEU A 322 7.73 5.72 10.18
C LEU A 322 9.04 6.45 10.50
N ALA A 323 9.07 7.78 10.44
CA ALA A 323 10.25 8.56 10.82
C ALA A 323 10.69 8.28 12.25
N ARG A 324 9.74 8.20 13.17
CA ARG A 324 10.00 7.87 14.58
C ARG A 324 10.69 6.52 14.72
N ILE A 325 10.13 5.47 14.09
CA ILE A 325 10.70 4.12 14.13
C ILE A 325 12.12 4.10 13.53
N LEU A 326 12.29 4.70 12.35
CA LEU A 326 13.60 4.72 11.68
C LEU A 326 14.64 5.51 12.48
N ASN A 327 14.27 6.63 13.10
CA ASN A 327 15.17 7.38 13.96
C ASN A 327 15.56 6.56 15.21
N GLU A 328 14.64 5.86 15.86
CA GLU A 328 14.97 5.04 17.02
C GLU A 328 15.86 3.85 16.68
N ILE A 329 15.70 3.26 15.50
CA ILE A 329 16.57 2.17 15.05
C ILE A 329 17.95 2.70 14.67
N PHE A 330 18.00 3.80 13.91
CA PHE A 330 19.18 4.19 13.16
C PHE A 330 19.88 5.46 13.64
N ASP A 331 19.29 6.25 14.58
CA ASP A 331 19.97 7.44 15.13
C ASP A 331 20.96 7.06 16.25
N ARG A 332 21.84 6.13 15.92
CA ARG A 332 22.91 5.64 16.80
C ARG A 332 24.20 5.48 16.01
N GLU A 333 25.33 5.45 16.72
CA GLU A 333 26.59 5.00 16.12
C GLU A 333 26.49 3.49 15.90
N ILE A 334 26.79 3.07 14.69
CA ILE A 334 27.01 1.67 14.37
C ILE A 334 28.50 1.43 14.61
N PRO A 335 28.88 0.46 15.46
CA PRO A 335 30.26 0.22 15.90
C PRO A 335 31.24 0.12 14.75
#